data_f371e453f512cf0f497e508fe6705b0c
#
_entry.id   f371e453f512cf0f497e508fe6705b0c
#
_cell.length_a   1.000
_cell.length_b   1.000
_cell.length_c   1.000
_cell.angle_alpha   90.00
_cell.angle_beta   90.00
_cell.angle_gamma   90.00
#
_symmetry.space_group_name_H-M   'P 1'
#
loop_
_entity.id
_entity.type
_entity.pdbx_description
1 polymer ?
#
loop_
_entity_poly.entity_id
_entity_poly.type
_entity_poly.pdbx_seq_one_letter_code
_entity_poly.pdbx_strand_id
1 'polypeptide(L)'
;MPGADRSSRRDGSVRKELPTKHESTWVYRCIENITGVVVKPSDRDVLRKLCLALTFLMAANAVLSPLRDSLVSMNSKEIASRLISTSTIAMVCINPIATWVALSRDTATLVQFYLRGAALVCSLFAGLFFWLPSVPRLNFYVSSSFFIFHSLLSVLTVSAVWGGCGECLDLKVSNKAYFALLSLTATVGHILGSALTAHFASVGKVGVISFAALLFELSYQSFSGAEKRNPTEKQSQLSPGKKK
;
A
#
# COMPACT_ATOMS: atom_id res chain seq x y z
N MET A 1 61.30 11.34 44.23
CA MET A 1 61.33 10.20 43.24
C MET A 1 60.00 10.16 42.55
N PRO A 2 59.93 10.34 41.23
CA PRO A 2 58.69 10.47 40.50
C PRO A 2 58.20 9.13 39.99
N GLY A 3 56.91 8.84 40.22
CA GLY A 3 56.18 7.66 39.72
C GLY A 3 55.62 7.92 38.36
N ALA A 4 55.91 7.00 37.44
CA ALA A 4 55.56 7.05 36.03
C ALA A 4 54.09 6.78 35.77
N ASP A 5 53.47 7.73 35.08
CA ASP A 5 52.12 7.68 34.51
C ASP A 5 52.15 6.85 33.21
N ARG A 6 51.50 5.69 33.19
CA ARG A 6 51.29 4.87 31.99
C ARG A 6 49.89 5.12 31.44
N SER A 7 49.78 6.13 30.59
CA SER A 7 48.60 6.34 29.77
C SER A 7 48.42 5.15 28.77
N SER A 8 47.45 4.28 29.07
CA SER A 8 46.96 3.24 28.17
C SER A 8 46.18 3.87 27.02
N ARG A 9 46.83 4.04 25.89
CA ARG A 9 46.19 4.29 24.59
C ARG A 9 45.30 3.08 24.23
N ARG A 10 43.98 3.19 24.41
CA ARG A 10 43.02 2.31 23.76
C ARG A 10 42.88 2.73 22.30
N ASP A 11 43.53 1.98 21.44
CA ASP A 11 43.30 1.98 20.01
C ASP A 11 41.86 1.51 19.76
N GLY A 12 40.94 2.45 19.59
CA GLY A 12 39.60 2.20 19.07
C GLY A 12 39.67 1.99 17.58
N SER A 13 39.98 0.76 17.14
CA SER A 13 39.83 0.38 15.75
C SER A 13 38.34 0.47 15.38
N VAL A 14 37.95 1.60 14.81
CA VAL A 14 36.68 1.75 14.11
C VAL A 14 36.72 0.75 12.93
N ARG A 15 36.12 -0.41 13.14
CA ARG A 15 35.81 -1.34 12.05
C ARG A 15 34.93 -0.58 11.07
N LYS A 16 35.53 -0.07 10.01
CA LYS A 16 34.80 0.34 8.80
C LYS A 16 34.13 -0.91 8.26
N GLU A 17 32.83 -1.07 8.55
CA GLU A 17 32.02 -2.06 7.85
C GLU A 17 32.07 -1.74 6.37
N LEU A 18 32.69 -2.63 5.62
CA LEU A 18 32.67 -2.58 4.16
C LEU A 18 31.23 -2.66 3.70
N PRO A 19 30.80 -1.80 2.76
CA PRO A 19 29.47 -1.86 2.20
C PRO A 19 29.29 -3.18 1.43
N THR A 20 28.41 -4.04 1.92
CA THR A 20 28.02 -5.25 1.23
C THR A 20 27.30 -4.94 -0.08
N LYS A 21 28.00 -5.19 -1.19
CA LYS A 21 27.61 -5.67 -2.52
C LYS A 21 26.32 -5.12 -3.19
N HIS A 22 26.45 -4.16 -3.99
CA HIS A 22 26.50 -4.01 -5.46
C HIS A 22 25.32 -4.52 -6.33
N GLU A 23 24.10 -4.83 -5.88
CA GLU A 23 23.05 -5.34 -6.79
C GLU A 23 21.88 -4.39 -7.12
N SER A 24 21.79 -3.25 -6.49
CA SER A 24 20.68 -2.30 -6.78
C SER A 24 21.13 -0.91 -7.25
N THR A 25 22.40 -0.74 -7.54
CA THR A 25 23.00 0.59 -7.75
C THR A 25 22.51 1.27 -9.03
N TRP A 26 22.22 0.54 -10.08
CA TRP A 26 21.81 1.13 -11.35
C TRP A 26 20.38 1.68 -11.32
N VAL A 27 19.45 0.97 -10.69
CA VAL A 27 18.06 1.41 -10.56
C VAL A 27 18.00 2.71 -9.75
N TYR A 28 18.71 2.77 -8.62
CA TYR A 28 18.76 3.98 -7.80
C TYR A 28 19.47 5.14 -8.50
N ARG A 29 20.52 4.88 -9.30
CA ARG A 29 21.15 5.91 -10.15
C ARG A 29 20.21 6.42 -11.22
N CYS A 30 19.43 5.55 -11.87
CA CYS A 30 18.41 5.98 -12.80
C CYS A 30 17.34 6.85 -12.11
N ILE A 31 16.91 6.46 -10.91
CA ILE A 31 15.96 7.24 -10.11
C ILE A 31 16.59 8.59 -9.72
N GLU A 32 17.82 8.60 -9.24
CA GLU A 32 18.56 9.84 -8.91
C GLU A 32 18.70 10.75 -10.12
N ASN A 33 19.01 10.19 -11.29
CA ASN A 33 19.14 10.98 -12.54
C ASN A 33 17.82 11.55 -13.04
N ILE A 34 16.72 10.78 -12.89
CA ILE A 34 15.38 11.21 -13.35
C ILE A 34 14.74 12.16 -12.35
N THR A 35 14.88 11.92 -11.05
CA THR A 35 14.18 12.67 -10.01
C THR A 35 15.04 13.70 -9.30
N GLY A 36 16.36 13.67 -9.48
CA GLY A 36 17.32 14.49 -8.74
C GLY A 36 17.41 14.14 -7.24
N VAL A 37 16.90 12.99 -6.83
CA VAL A 37 16.74 12.58 -5.44
C VAL A 37 17.81 11.63 -5.00
N VAL A 38 18.64 12.05 -4.07
CA VAL A 38 19.59 11.17 -3.39
C VAL A 38 18.89 10.38 -2.29
N VAL A 39 18.64 9.09 -2.53
CA VAL A 39 18.01 8.20 -1.55
C VAL A 39 19.04 7.75 -0.52
N LYS A 40 18.80 8.03 0.76
CA LYS A 40 19.68 7.58 1.84
C LYS A 40 19.77 6.04 1.85
N PRO A 41 20.95 5.45 2.03
CA PRO A 41 21.11 3.99 2.04
C PRO A 41 20.23 3.26 3.07
N SER A 42 19.97 3.90 4.23
CA SER A 42 19.08 3.39 5.29
C SER A 42 17.64 3.20 4.81
N ASP A 43 17.16 4.11 3.98
CA ASP A 43 15.75 4.20 3.61
C ASP A 43 15.42 3.38 2.35
N ARG A 44 16.45 2.92 1.63
CA ARG A 44 16.30 2.23 0.33
C ARG A 44 15.42 1.00 0.42
N ASP A 45 15.57 0.20 1.46
CA ASP A 45 14.83 -1.05 1.60
C ASP A 45 13.38 -0.81 2.02
N VAL A 46 13.15 0.15 2.90
CA VAL A 46 11.81 0.60 3.29
C VAL A 46 11.10 1.19 2.09
N LEU A 47 11.75 2.10 1.37
CA LEU A 47 11.21 2.73 0.18
C LEU A 47 10.85 1.70 -0.91
N ARG A 48 11.72 0.72 -1.16
CA ARG A 48 11.44 -0.37 -2.12
C ARG A 48 10.18 -1.14 -1.76
N LYS A 49 10.00 -1.48 -0.49
CA LYS A 49 8.82 -2.22 -0.02
C LYS A 49 7.55 -1.39 -0.10
N LEU A 50 7.62 -0.10 0.22
CA LEU A 50 6.50 0.81 0.07
C LEU A 50 6.12 1.03 -1.41
N CYS A 51 7.12 1.15 -2.29
CA CYS A 51 6.88 1.21 -3.73
C CYS A 51 6.18 -0.05 -4.24
N LEU A 52 6.61 -1.24 -3.81
CA LEU A 52 5.95 -2.50 -4.17
C LEU A 52 4.53 -2.57 -3.62
N ALA A 53 4.32 -2.16 -2.36
CA ALA A 53 2.99 -2.14 -1.75
C ALA A 53 2.02 -1.25 -2.54
N LEU A 54 2.46 -0.03 -2.92
CA LEU A 54 1.66 0.88 -3.74
C LEU A 54 1.42 0.33 -5.15
N THR A 55 2.44 -0.26 -5.78
CA THR A 55 2.29 -0.88 -7.11
C THR A 55 1.22 -1.96 -7.08
N PHE A 56 1.27 -2.89 -6.12
CA PHE A 56 0.28 -3.96 -6.00
C PHE A 56 -1.11 -3.44 -5.65
N LEU A 57 -1.21 -2.46 -4.74
CA LEU A 57 -2.48 -1.81 -4.39
C LEU A 57 -3.14 -1.16 -5.61
N MET A 58 -2.38 -0.36 -6.35
CA MET A 58 -2.91 0.34 -7.52
C MET A 58 -3.23 -0.62 -8.65
N ALA A 59 -2.45 -1.69 -8.83
CA ALA A 59 -2.76 -2.75 -9.78
C ALA A 59 -4.06 -3.48 -9.40
N ALA A 60 -4.29 -3.80 -8.11
CA ALA A 60 -5.53 -4.43 -7.66
C ALA A 60 -6.75 -3.55 -7.96
N ASN A 61 -6.67 -2.25 -7.65
CA ASN A 61 -7.75 -1.31 -7.95
C ASN A 61 -8.00 -1.18 -9.45
N ALA A 62 -6.93 -1.12 -10.27
CA ALA A 62 -7.05 -1.02 -11.72
C ALA A 62 -7.64 -2.28 -12.35
N VAL A 63 -7.38 -3.46 -11.78
CA VAL A 63 -7.97 -4.74 -12.22
C VAL A 63 -9.46 -4.80 -11.91
N LEU A 64 -9.90 -4.28 -10.77
CA LEU A 64 -11.30 -4.34 -10.35
C LEU A 64 -12.18 -3.25 -10.98
N SER A 65 -11.61 -2.11 -11.39
CA SER A 65 -12.38 -0.98 -11.91
C SER A 65 -13.19 -1.31 -13.17
N PRO A 66 -12.65 -1.93 -14.23
CA PRO A 66 -13.43 -2.31 -15.40
C PRO A 66 -14.50 -3.34 -15.10
N LEU A 67 -14.23 -4.27 -14.16
CA LEU A 67 -15.25 -5.24 -13.73
C LEU A 67 -16.41 -4.53 -13.03
N ARG A 68 -16.13 -3.61 -12.12
CA ARG A 68 -17.13 -2.77 -11.46
C ARG A 68 -18.01 -2.05 -12.47
N ASP A 69 -17.39 -1.40 -13.45
CA ASP A 69 -18.08 -0.61 -14.45
C ASP A 69 -18.90 -1.48 -15.40
N SER A 70 -18.41 -2.68 -15.76
CA SER A 70 -19.16 -3.65 -16.57
C SER A 70 -20.40 -4.17 -15.85
N LEU A 71 -20.33 -4.41 -14.54
CA LEU A 71 -21.47 -4.86 -13.74
C LEU A 71 -22.58 -3.81 -13.68
N VAL A 72 -22.23 -2.54 -13.71
CA VAL A 72 -23.21 -1.43 -13.74
C VAL A 72 -23.78 -1.22 -15.13
N SER A 73 -22.94 -1.30 -16.17
CA SER A 73 -23.36 -1.08 -17.56
C SER A 73 -24.37 -2.14 -18.07
N MET A 74 -24.39 -3.32 -17.45
CA MET A 74 -25.38 -4.39 -17.74
C MET A 74 -26.79 -4.04 -17.24
N ASN A 75 -26.92 -3.01 -16.41
CA ASN A 75 -28.20 -2.58 -15.84
C ASN A 75 -28.79 -1.37 -16.60
N SER A 76 -30.06 -1.06 -16.34
CA SER A 76 -30.66 0.13 -16.92
C SER A 76 -29.94 1.41 -16.42
N LYS A 77 -29.96 2.48 -17.23
CA LYS A 77 -29.33 3.76 -16.88
C LYS A 77 -29.83 4.32 -15.52
N GLU A 78 -31.09 4.06 -15.19
CA GLU A 78 -31.69 4.47 -13.93
C GLU A 78 -31.07 3.74 -12.72
N ILE A 79 -30.87 2.42 -12.83
CA ILE A 79 -30.23 1.61 -11.80
C ILE A 79 -28.76 2.03 -11.64
N ALA A 80 -28.06 2.25 -12.73
CA ALA A 80 -26.68 2.73 -12.71
C ALA A 80 -26.55 4.07 -11.96
N SER A 81 -27.43 5.03 -12.26
CA SER A 81 -27.46 6.33 -11.57
C SER A 81 -27.73 6.18 -10.07
N ARG A 82 -28.69 5.34 -9.69
CA ARG A 82 -28.98 5.06 -8.27
C ARG A 82 -27.78 4.43 -7.55
N LEU A 83 -27.09 3.48 -8.15
CA LEU A 83 -25.90 2.84 -7.58
C LEU A 83 -24.75 3.84 -7.36
N ILE A 84 -24.51 4.71 -8.35
CA ILE A 84 -23.49 5.77 -8.23
C ILE A 84 -23.85 6.72 -7.08
N SER A 85 -25.10 7.19 -7.02
CA SER A 85 -25.56 8.08 -5.94
C SER A 85 -25.46 7.40 -4.56
N THR A 86 -25.87 6.13 -4.47
CA THR A 86 -25.79 5.36 -3.23
C THR A 86 -24.33 5.17 -2.78
N SER A 87 -23.41 4.87 -3.70
CA SER A 87 -21.99 4.73 -3.36
C SER A 87 -21.37 6.05 -2.90
N THR A 88 -21.78 7.17 -3.50
CA THR A 88 -21.32 8.51 -3.10
C THR A 88 -21.82 8.85 -1.70
N ILE A 89 -23.10 8.62 -1.42
CA ILE A 89 -23.68 8.85 -0.07
C ILE A 89 -22.97 7.96 0.95
N ALA A 90 -22.81 6.67 0.65
CA ALA A 90 -22.09 5.75 1.53
C ALA A 90 -20.65 6.22 1.81
N MET A 91 -19.96 6.77 0.80
CA MET A 91 -18.61 7.31 0.96
C MET A 91 -18.60 8.54 1.88
N VAL A 92 -19.56 9.46 1.72
CA VAL A 92 -19.71 10.64 2.59
C VAL A 92 -19.97 10.23 4.04
N CYS A 93 -20.77 9.18 4.27
CA CYS A 93 -21.07 8.69 5.62
C CYS A 93 -19.89 7.92 6.24
N ILE A 94 -19.14 7.16 5.46
CA ILE A 94 -18.06 6.32 5.97
C ILE A 94 -16.77 7.11 6.20
N ASN A 95 -16.48 8.13 5.41
CA ASN A 95 -15.26 8.92 5.56
C ASN A 95 -15.05 9.52 6.96
N PRO A 96 -16.05 10.14 7.63
CA PRO A 96 -15.88 10.63 8.99
C PRO A 96 -15.56 9.49 9.98
N ILE A 97 -16.19 8.34 9.82
CA ILE A 97 -15.98 7.16 10.67
C ILE A 97 -14.55 6.62 10.44
N ALA A 98 -14.12 6.50 9.20
CA ALA A 98 -12.77 6.06 8.85
C ALA A 98 -11.72 7.03 9.39
N THR A 99 -11.97 8.34 9.32
CA THR A 99 -11.07 9.36 9.87
C THR A 99 -11.01 9.25 11.40
N TRP A 100 -12.14 9.07 12.07
CA TRP A 100 -12.17 8.87 13.53
C TRP A 100 -11.39 7.62 13.95
N VAL A 101 -11.56 6.51 13.24
CA VAL A 101 -10.79 5.28 13.48
C VAL A 101 -9.30 5.50 13.22
N ALA A 102 -8.94 6.24 12.17
CA ALA A 102 -7.56 6.57 11.85
C ALA A 102 -6.87 7.42 12.92
N LEU A 103 -7.61 8.32 13.56
CA LEU A 103 -7.10 9.14 14.67
C LEU A 103 -6.93 8.35 15.97
N SER A 104 -7.67 7.25 16.14
CA SER A 104 -7.67 6.44 17.37
C SER A 104 -6.74 5.22 17.31
N ARG A 105 -6.20 4.88 16.15
CA ARG A 105 -5.38 3.68 15.93
C ARG A 105 -4.05 4.04 15.30
N ASP A 106 -3.05 3.18 15.52
CA ASP A 106 -1.78 3.26 14.82
C ASP A 106 -1.99 3.04 13.31
N THR A 107 -1.45 3.95 12.50
CA THR A 107 -1.68 3.97 11.04
C THR A 107 -1.22 2.68 10.38
N ALA A 108 -0.14 2.09 10.85
CA ALA A 108 0.37 0.84 10.32
C ALA A 108 -0.61 -0.33 10.54
N THR A 109 -1.16 -0.44 11.74
CA THR A 109 -2.21 -1.43 12.07
C THR A 109 -3.45 -1.21 11.21
N LEU A 110 -3.82 0.06 10.97
CA LEU A 110 -4.97 0.42 10.14
C LEU A 110 -4.76 -0.01 8.68
N VAL A 111 -3.58 0.28 8.10
CA VAL A 111 -3.23 -0.14 6.74
C VAL A 111 -3.31 -1.66 6.59
N GLN A 112 -2.75 -2.38 7.55
CA GLN A 112 -2.80 -3.85 7.56
C GLN A 112 -4.24 -4.36 7.62
N PHE A 113 -5.08 -3.77 8.46
CA PHE A 113 -6.49 -4.12 8.58
C PHE A 113 -7.25 -3.89 7.27
N TYR A 114 -7.05 -2.74 6.61
CA TYR A 114 -7.73 -2.43 5.36
C TYR A 114 -7.28 -3.34 4.21
N LEU A 115 -5.97 -3.60 4.07
CA LEU A 115 -5.46 -4.45 2.99
C LEU A 115 -5.90 -5.91 3.14
N ARG A 116 -5.82 -6.48 4.35
CA ARG A 116 -6.33 -7.82 4.62
C ARG A 116 -7.84 -7.92 4.51
N GLY A 117 -8.55 -6.92 5.03
CA GLY A 117 -9.99 -6.81 4.87
C GLY A 117 -10.40 -6.80 3.40
N ALA A 118 -9.67 -6.04 2.57
CA ALA A 118 -9.86 -5.99 1.14
C ALA A 118 -9.68 -7.35 0.47
N ALA A 119 -8.56 -8.03 0.77
CA ALA A 119 -8.29 -9.37 0.22
C ALA A 119 -9.36 -10.38 0.63
N LEU A 120 -9.78 -10.37 1.90
CA LEU A 120 -10.80 -11.27 2.43
C LEU A 120 -12.16 -11.03 1.77
N VAL A 121 -12.60 -9.78 1.66
CA VAL A 121 -13.90 -9.46 1.06
C VAL A 121 -13.89 -9.69 -0.45
N CYS A 122 -12.79 -9.42 -1.15
CA CYS A 122 -12.65 -9.83 -2.55
C CYS A 122 -12.77 -11.36 -2.68
N SER A 123 -12.14 -12.13 -1.83
CA SER A 123 -12.24 -13.60 -1.82
C SER A 123 -13.68 -14.06 -1.58
N LEU A 124 -14.40 -13.39 -0.67
CA LEU A 124 -15.81 -13.65 -0.41
C LEU A 124 -16.67 -13.38 -1.65
N PHE A 125 -16.47 -12.24 -2.32
CA PHE A 125 -17.19 -11.94 -3.57
C PHE A 125 -16.85 -12.91 -4.70
N ALA A 126 -15.60 -13.34 -4.82
CA ALA A 126 -15.21 -14.38 -5.77
C ALA A 126 -15.98 -15.68 -5.51
N GLY A 127 -16.09 -16.09 -4.25
CA GLY A 127 -16.91 -17.24 -3.83
C GLY A 127 -18.39 -17.04 -4.16
N LEU A 128 -18.97 -15.88 -3.85
CA LEU A 128 -20.36 -15.58 -4.16
C LEU A 128 -20.63 -15.62 -5.67
N PHE A 129 -19.77 -15.05 -6.49
CA PHE A 129 -19.92 -15.11 -7.96
C PHE A 129 -19.71 -16.51 -8.52
N PHE A 130 -18.95 -17.37 -7.86
CA PHE A 130 -18.78 -18.76 -8.22
C PHE A 130 -20.03 -19.61 -7.92
N TRP A 131 -20.65 -19.41 -6.74
CA TRP A 131 -21.77 -20.23 -6.26
C TRP A 131 -23.14 -19.76 -6.76
N LEU A 132 -23.31 -18.50 -7.13
CA LEU A 132 -24.59 -17.85 -7.41
C LEU A 132 -24.87 -17.48 -8.89
N PRO A 133 -24.22 -18.09 -9.91
CA PRO A 133 -24.48 -17.70 -11.30
C PRO A 133 -25.90 -18.00 -11.76
N SER A 134 -26.58 -18.96 -11.11
CA SER A 134 -27.86 -19.53 -11.56
C SER A 134 -29.10 -18.72 -11.12
N VAL A 135 -28.98 -17.75 -10.23
CA VAL A 135 -30.12 -16.99 -9.70
C VAL A 135 -30.02 -15.50 -10.10
N PRO A 136 -30.74 -15.05 -11.15
CA PRO A 136 -30.57 -13.69 -11.70
C PRO A 136 -30.79 -12.57 -10.67
N ARG A 137 -31.79 -12.69 -9.79
CA ARG A 137 -32.06 -11.69 -8.77
C ARG A 137 -30.92 -11.55 -7.75
N LEU A 138 -30.35 -12.69 -7.35
CA LEU A 138 -29.27 -12.71 -6.36
C LEU A 138 -27.96 -12.17 -6.97
N ASN A 139 -27.71 -12.51 -8.23
CA ASN A 139 -26.57 -11.97 -8.98
C ASN A 139 -26.63 -10.44 -9.09
N PHE A 140 -27.82 -9.87 -9.25
CA PHE A 140 -28.01 -8.42 -9.26
C PHE A 140 -27.63 -7.78 -7.91
N TYR A 141 -28.08 -8.34 -6.78
CA TYR A 141 -27.75 -7.82 -5.46
C TYR A 141 -26.24 -7.95 -5.15
N VAL A 142 -25.63 -9.08 -5.49
CA VAL A 142 -24.19 -9.30 -5.30
C VAL A 142 -23.39 -8.31 -6.15
N SER A 143 -23.77 -8.09 -7.41
CA SER A 143 -23.11 -7.12 -8.30
C SER A 143 -23.24 -5.68 -7.79
N SER A 144 -24.42 -5.31 -7.30
CA SER A 144 -24.67 -3.99 -6.74
C SER A 144 -23.88 -3.75 -5.43
N SER A 145 -23.85 -4.77 -4.57
CA SER A 145 -23.05 -4.72 -3.34
C SER A 145 -21.56 -4.64 -3.63
N PHE A 146 -21.08 -5.41 -4.62
CA PHE A 146 -19.69 -5.33 -5.05
C PHE A 146 -19.31 -3.94 -5.57
N PHE A 147 -20.19 -3.31 -6.36
CA PHE A 147 -19.96 -1.95 -6.87
C PHE A 147 -19.76 -0.94 -5.74
N ILE A 148 -20.69 -0.93 -4.76
CA ILE A 148 -20.61 -0.02 -3.62
C ILE A 148 -19.35 -0.31 -2.79
N PHE A 149 -19.13 -1.59 -2.48
CA PHE A 149 -17.99 -2.04 -1.70
C PHE A 149 -16.65 -1.64 -2.36
N HIS A 150 -16.47 -1.94 -3.66
CA HIS A 150 -15.22 -1.59 -4.35
C HIS A 150 -14.98 -0.08 -4.37
N SER A 151 -16.04 0.72 -4.55
CA SER A 151 -15.93 2.19 -4.52
C SER A 151 -15.42 2.70 -3.17
N LEU A 152 -15.95 2.15 -2.06
CA LEU A 152 -15.50 2.49 -0.71
C LEU A 152 -14.07 1.98 -0.45
N LEU A 153 -13.84 0.72 -0.78
CA LEU A 153 -12.55 0.06 -0.54
C LEU A 153 -11.40 0.78 -1.24
N SER A 154 -11.60 1.17 -2.48
CA SER A 154 -10.59 1.88 -3.27
C SER A 154 -10.11 3.15 -2.58
N VAL A 155 -11.03 3.98 -2.09
CA VAL A 155 -10.68 5.22 -1.39
C VAL A 155 -10.02 4.95 -0.05
N LEU A 156 -10.59 4.05 0.76
CA LEU A 156 -10.07 3.75 2.09
C LEU A 156 -8.68 3.12 2.06
N THR A 157 -8.45 2.15 1.18
CA THR A 157 -7.14 1.47 1.06
C THR A 157 -6.07 2.41 0.53
N VAL A 158 -6.38 3.20 -0.49
CA VAL A 158 -5.43 4.16 -1.07
C VAL A 158 -5.07 5.22 -0.04
N SER A 159 -6.06 5.83 0.63
CA SER A 159 -5.82 6.85 1.65
C SER A 159 -5.00 6.31 2.83
N ALA A 160 -5.33 5.10 3.32
CA ALA A 160 -4.60 4.48 4.42
C ALA A 160 -3.15 4.17 4.06
N VAL A 161 -2.89 3.59 2.88
CA VAL A 161 -1.51 3.26 2.46
C VAL A 161 -0.70 4.52 2.22
N TRP A 162 -1.26 5.60 1.65
CA TRP A 162 -0.58 6.88 1.53
C TRP A 162 -0.23 7.48 2.90
N GLY A 163 -1.17 7.43 3.87
CA GLY A 163 -0.91 7.84 5.25
C GLY A 163 0.24 7.02 5.87
N GLY A 164 0.18 5.70 5.74
CA GLY A 164 1.22 4.79 6.23
C GLY A 164 2.59 4.99 5.58
N CYS A 165 2.64 5.28 4.28
CA CYS A 165 3.89 5.67 3.61
C CYS A 165 4.47 6.95 4.22
N GLY A 166 3.60 7.92 4.54
CA GLY A 166 3.98 9.17 5.19
C GLY A 166 4.66 8.96 6.53
N GLU A 167 4.14 8.07 7.35
CA GLU A 167 4.70 7.77 8.67
C GLU A 167 5.98 6.93 8.60
N CYS A 168 6.04 5.95 7.68
CA CYS A 168 7.22 5.09 7.54
C CYS A 168 8.47 5.85 7.08
N LEU A 169 8.33 6.91 6.29
CA LEU A 169 9.43 7.64 5.68
C LEU A 169 9.86 8.89 6.46
N ASP A 170 9.26 9.17 7.62
CA ASP A 170 9.48 10.41 8.42
C ASP A 170 9.58 11.67 7.53
N LEU A 171 8.47 11.99 6.90
CA LEU A 171 8.38 12.96 5.81
C LEU A 171 8.71 14.42 6.16
N LYS A 172 9.16 14.70 7.37
CA LYS A 172 9.47 16.07 7.83
C LYS A 172 10.73 16.68 7.20
N VAL A 173 11.65 15.90 6.68
CA VAL A 173 12.99 16.38 6.30
C VAL A 173 13.38 16.25 4.82
N SER A 174 12.86 15.27 4.05
CA SER A 174 13.43 14.97 2.72
C SER A 174 12.41 14.78 1.56
N ASN A 175 11.29 15.39 1.51
CA ASN A 175 10.02 14.70 1.26
C ASN A 175 9.37 14.77 -0.10
N LYS A 176 9.59 15.82 -0.88
CA LYS A 176 8.95 15.95 -2.21
C LYS A 176 9.35 14.84 -3.17
N ALA A 177 10.56 14.39 -3.05
CA ALA A 177 11.19 13.45 -3.92
C ALA A 177 10.76 12.00 -3.68
N TYR A 178 10.59 11.58 -2.41
CA TYR A 178 10.03 10.27 -2.10
C TYR A 178 8.57 10.17 -2.53
N PHE A 179 7.80 11.24 -2.36
CA PHE A 179 6.42 11.29 -2.86
C PHE A 179 6.33 11.18 -4.37
N ALA A 180 7.21 11.86 -5.11
CA ALA A 180 7.26 11.74 -6.55
C ALA A 180 7.55 10.30 -7.01
N LEU A 181 8.47 9.61 -6.32
CA LEU A 181 8.78 8.21 -6.59
C LEU A 181 7.61 7.27 -6.26
N LEU A 182 6.97 7.47 -5.10
CA LEU A 182 5.78 6.71 -4.72
C LEU A 182 4.63 6.93 -5.72
N SER A 183 4.41 8.17 -6.15
CA SER A 183 3.40 8.49 -7.18
C SER A 183 3.70 7.83 -8.51
N LEU A 184 4.98 7.82 -8.93
CA LEU A 184 5.40 7.14 -10.15
C LEU A 184 5.12 5.63 -10.06
N THR A 185 5.46 4.99 -8.95
CA THR A 185 5.20 3.55 -8.77
C THR A 185 3.71 3.23 -8.68
N ALA A 186 2.91 4.11 -8.08
CA ALA A 186 1.46 4.01 -8.09
C ALA A 186 0.89 4.05 -9.51
N THR A 187 1.38 4.99 -10.34
CA THR A 187 0.99 5.10 -11.75
C THR A 187 1.38 3.86 -12.56
N VAL A 188 2.61 3.36 -12.36
CA VAL A 188 3.08 2.11 -12.99
C VAL A 188 2.18 0.94 -12.57
N GLY A 189 1.83 0.83 -11.29
CA GLY A 189 0.90 -0.18 -10.80
C GLY A 189 -0.46 -0.12 -11.48
N HIS A 190 -1.00 1.09 -11.66
CA HIS A 190 -2.28 1.28 -12.34
C HIS A 190 -2.22 0.87 -13.83
N ILE A 191 -1.16 1.24 -14.54
CA ILE A 191 -0.94 0.85 -15.95
C ILE A 191 -0.84 -0.69 -16.06
N LEU A 192 -0.02 -1.31 -15.21
CA LEU A 192 0.14 -2.77 -15.19
C LEU A 192 -1.19 -3.48 -14.87
N GLY A 193 -1.94 -3.00 -13.89
CA GLY A 193 -3.24 -3.56 -13.54
C GLY A 193 -4.23 -3.47 -14.68
N SER A 194 -4.29 -2.33 -15.38
CA SER A 194 -5.15 -2.15 -16.54
C SER A 194 -4.77 -3.07 -17.71
N ALA A 195 -3.48 -3.23 -17.99
CA ALA A 195 -2.98 -4.15 -19.01
C ALA A 195 -3.30 -5.62 -18.66
N LEU A 196 -3.12 -5.99 -17.38
CA LEU A 196 -3.46 -7.32 -16.88
C LEU A 196 -4.96 -7.61 -17.00
N THR A 197 -5.82 -6.62 -16.75
CA THR A 197 -7.28 -6.79 -16.88
C THR A 197 -7.66 -7.17 -18.30
N ALA A 198 -7.06 -6.54 -19.31
CA ALA A 198 -7.32 -6.90 -20.71
C ALA A 198 -6.96 -8.38 -21.00
N HIS A 199 -5.90 -8.87 -20.38
CA HIS A 199 -5.46 -10.27 -20.51
C HIS A 199 -6.36 -11.24 -19.75
N PHE A 200 -6.79 -10.87 -18.54
CA PHE A 200 -7.63 -11.70 -17.68
C PHE A 200 -9.14 -11.60 -17.98
N ALA A 201 -9.56 -10.75 -18.92
CA ALA A 201 -10.96 -10.65 -19.31
C ALA A 201 -11.56 -12.00 -19.75
N SER A 202 -10.74 -12.88 -20.33
CA SER A 202 -11.12 -14.24 -20.75
C SER A 202 -11.36 -15.21 -19.59
N VAL A 203 -10.80 -14.96 -18.41
CA VAL A 203 -10.88 -15.85 -17.24
C VAL A 203 -12.20 -15.68 -16.47
N GLY A 204 -12.95 -14.63 -16.78
CA GLY A 204 -14.24 -14.34 -16.16
C GLY A 204 -14.14 -13.61 -14.81
N LYS A 205 -15.31 -13.24 -14.29
CA LYS A 205 -15.43 -12.37 -13.08
C LYS A 205 -14.71 -12.93 -11.86
N VAL A 206 -14.84 -14.23 -11.63
CA VAL A 206 -14.24 -14.92 -10.47
C VAL A 206 -12.71 -14.85 -10.51
N GLY A 207 -12.12 -15.12 -11.68
CA GLY A 207 -10.67 -15.06 -11.85
C GLY A 207 -10.11 -13.65 -11.62
N VAL A 208 -10.78 -12.63 -12.15
CA VAL A 208 -10.39 -11.21 -11.97
C VAL A 208 -10.42 -10.82 -10.49
N ILE A 209 -11.49 -11.15 -9.76
CA ILE A 209 -11.63 -10.81 -8.34
C ILE A 209 -10.62 -11.58 -7.49
N SER A 210 -10.40 -12.87 -7.76
CA SER A 210 -9.41 -13.69 -7.06
C SER A 210 -7.99 -13.17 -7.28
N PHE A 211 -7.67 -12.73 -8.49
CA PHE A 211 -6.38 -12.12 -8.78
C PHE A 211 -6.20 -10.79 -8.04
N ALA A 212 -7.22 -9.96 -7.98
CA ALA A 212 -7.16 -8.73 -7.18
C ALA A 212 -6.99 -9.01 -5.69
N ALA A 213 -7.64 -10.04 -5.14
CA ALA A 213 -7.43 -10.47 -3.76
C ALA A 213 -5.96 -10.85 -3.48
N LEU A 214 -5.33 -11.56 -4.42
CA LEU A 214 -3.90 -11.88 -4.36
C LEU A 214 -3.03 -10.62 -4.34
N LEU A 215 -3.34 -9.64 -5.20
CA LEU A 215 -2.61 -8.38 -5.24
C LEU A 215 -2.74 -7.57 -3.95
N PHE A 216 -3.93 -7.56 -3.30
CA PHE A 216 -4.09 -6.94 -1.98
C PHE A 216 -3.25 -7.64 -0.91
N GLU A 217 -3.17 -8.97 -0.93
CA GLU A 217 -2.32 -9.72 0.01
C GLU A 217 -0.83 -9.46 -0.23
N LEU A 218 -0.38 -9.37 -1.50
CA LEU A 218 1.00 -8.99 -1.82
C LEU A 218 1.33 -7.56 -1.38
N SER A 219 0.37 -6.64 -1.53
CA SER A 219 0.50 -5.28 -1.03
C SER A 219 0.65 -5.27 0.50
N TYR A 220 -0.17 -6.04 1.22
CA TYR A 220 -0.08 -6.19 2.66
C TYR A 220 1.30 -6.74 3.10
N GLN A 221 1.77 -7.82 2.48
CA GLN A 221 3.07 -8.43 2.83
C GLN A 221 4.23 -7.45 2.59
N SER A 222 4.18 -6.70 1.50
CA SER A 222 5.17 -5.69 1.18
C SER A 222 5.16 -4.56 2.21
N PHE A 223 3.99 -4.06 2.60
CA PHE A 223 3.84 -2.99 3.60
C PHE A 223 4.29 -3.45 4.99
N SER A 224 3.83 -4.59 5.47
CA SER A 224 4.22 -5.17 6.77
C SER A 224 5.73 -5.41 6.86
N GLY A 225 6.36 -5.79 5.75
CA GLY A 225 7.81 -5.93 5.67
C GLY A 225 8.58 -4.61 5.78
N ALA A 226 7.98 -3.48 5.40
CA ALA A 226 8.58 -2.15 5.55
C ALA A 226 8.54 -1.67 7.00
N GLU A 227 7.42 -1.89 7.67
CA GLU A 227 7.18 -1.45 9.06
C GLU A 227 8.11 -2.12 10.08
N LYS A 228 8.32 -3.43 9.96
CA LYS A 228 9.12 -4.23 10.93
C LYS A 228 10.56 -3.76 11.11
N ARG A 229 11.09 -2.95 10.18
CA ARG A 229 12.46 -2.43 10.26
C ARG A 229 12.60 -1.12 11.04
N ASN A 230 11.51 -0.43 11.32
CA ASN A 230 11.52 0.90 11.96
C ASN A 230 11.39 0.94 13.50
N PRO A 231 11.22 -0.18 14.26
CA PRO A 231 11.07 -0.11 15.71
C PRO A 231 12.35 0.31 16.45
N THR A 232 13.52 0.00 15.88
CA THR A 232 14.81 0.27 16.52
C THR A 232 15.17 1.76 16.51
N GLU A 233 14.76 2.49 15.50
CA GLU A 233 15.00 3.91 15.33
C GLU A 233 14.02 4.78 16.15
N LYS A 234 12.75 4.34 16.25
CA LYS A 234 11.75 4.96 17.13
C LYS A 234 12.14 4.86 18.62
N GLN A 235 12.74 3.74 19.06
CA GLN A 235 13.19 3.57 20.44
C GLN A 235 14.42 4.44 20.79
N SER A 236 15.30 4.69 19.85
CA SER A 236 16.47 5.56 20.06
C SER A 236 16.09 7.05 20.18
N GLN A 237 15.00 7.47 19.54
CA GLN A 237 14.47 8.83 19.63
C GLN A 237 13.62 9.07 20.89
N LEU A 238 12.98 8.04 21.43
CA LEU A 238 12.19 8.12 22.67
C LEU A 238 13.03 8.08 23.94
N SER A 239 14.35 7.90 23.84
CA SER A 239 15.30 7.98 24.95
C SER A 239 16.22 9.21 24.83
N PRO A 240 15.71 10.47 24.81
CA PRO A 240 16.54 11.63 24.95
C PRO A 240 16.86 11.85 26.44
N GLY A 241 18.04 11.40 26.83
CA GLY A 241 18.69 12.05 27.97
C GLY A 241 18.27 11.57 29.36
N LYS A 242 18.63 10.34 29.72
CA LYS A 242 19.17 10.11 31.08
C LYS A 242 20.70 10.24 31.03
N LYS A 243 21.19 11.46 30.83
CA LYS A 243 22.53 11.81 31.27
C LYS A 243 22.36 12.49 32.61
N LYS A 244 22.75 11.77 33.68
CA LYS A 244 23.08 12.31 34.98
C LYS A 244 24.38 13.11 34.89
#